data_2d5937b408e1d788a04b47875084c993
#
_entry.id   2d5937b408e1d788a04b47875084c993
#
_cell.length_a   1.000
_cell.length_b   1.000
_cell.length_c   1.000
_cell.angle_alpha   90.00
_cell.angle_beta   90.00
_cell.angle_gamma   90.00
#
_symmetry.space_group_name_H-M   'P 1'
#
loop_
_entity.id
_entity.type
_entity.pdbx_description
1 polymer ?
#
loop_
_entity_poly.entity_id
_entity_poly.type
_entity_poly.pdbx_seq_one_letter_code
_entity_poly.pdbx_strand_id
1 'polypeptide(L)'
;MPTHDAPRTTHVDVVAHRVPDGDPLAIDPELTRRWLVSFLKDEVVRRRGFQKGIVGLSGGVDSALTAFLAAEALGKENVIGVRLPYRTSSPESLAHAQLVIDKLGIPALTIDISDAVDGYLRQVGDADPHRLGNVMARERMIVLFDLSAKHKALPLGTSNKSERLLGYFTWHGDDAPPVNPLGDLFKTQVWALARHVGVPEEIVGKPATADLIKGQTDEGDLGVSYLKADRILFHLIRGEEPKGFIKEEVEIVRKRLDSTHWKRRLPTVAVLSQTAIGEFYLRPVDY
;
A
#
# COMPACT_ATOMS: atom_id res chain seq x y z
N MET A 1 27.77 42.80 -5.69
CA MET A 1 27.57 41.49 -5.01
C MET A 1 26.09 41.35 -4.73
N PRO A 2 25.37 40.46 -5.37
CA PRO A 2 23.95 40.22 -5.06
C PRO A 2 23.84 39.33 -3.83
N THR A 3 23.06 39.78 -2.86
CA THR A 3 22.71 39.05 -1.64
C THR A 3 21.79 37.88 -2.01
N HIS A 4 22.25 36.67 -1.74
CA HIS A 4 21.41 35.47 -1.79
C HIS A 4 20.33 35.54 -0.69
N ASP A 5 19.09 35.82 -1.08
CA ASP A 5 17.94 35.57 -0.24
C ASP A 5 17.77 34.04 -0.07
N ALA A 6 17.95 33.58 1.14
CA ALA A 6 17.65 32.20 1.51
C ALA A 6 16.14 31.93 1.33
N PRO A 7 15.74 30.75 0.82
CA PRO A 7 14.33 30.43 0.67
C PRO A 7 13.66 30.43 2.05
N ARG A 8 12.58 31.20 2.17
CA ARG A 8 11.71 31.19 3.36
C ARG A 8 11.14 29.78 3.51
N THR A 9 11.58 29.08 4.55
CA THR A 9 10.90 27.90 5.04
C THR A 9 9.50 28.31 5.45
N THR A 10 8.49 27.98 4.66
CA THR A 10 7.11 28.03 5.07
C THR A 10 6.96 26.97 6.17
N HIS A 11 6.98 27.37 7.44
CA HIS A 11 6.46 26.54 8.51
C HIS A 11 4.98 26.29 8.19
N VAL A 12 4.68 25.08 7.75
CA VAL A 12 3.32 24.58 7.78
C VAL A 12 3.04 24.35 9.26
N ASP A 13 2.24 25.22 9.86
CA ASP A 13 1.68 24.94 11.17
C ASP A 13 0.90 23.63 11.06
N VAL A 14 1.45 22.56 11.61
CA VAL A 14 0.74 21.32 11.82
C VAL A 14 -0.32 21.64 12.86
N VAL A 15 -1.48 22.09 12.40
CA VAL A 15 -2.67 22.20 13.23
C VAL A 15 -2.95 20.77 13.70
N ALA A 16 -2.62 20.50 14.95
CA ALA A 16 -3.02 19.27 15.61
C ALA A 16 -4.55 19.22 15.58
N HIS A 17 -5.09 18.56 14.56
CA HIS A 17 -6.53 18.33 14.48
C HIS A 17 -6.90 17.53 15.72
N ARG A 18 -7.69 18.14 16.60
CA ARG A 18 -8.37 17.42 17.68
C ARG A 18 -9.17 16.30 17.04
N VAL A 19 -8.69 15.06 17.24
CA VAL A 19 -9.52 13.90 16.96
C VAL A 19 -10.79 14.09 17.79
N PRO A 20 -12.00 13.96 17.21
CA PRO A 20 -13.23 14.08 17.97
C PRO A 20 -13.19 13.18 19.18
N ASP A 21 -13.74 13.65 20.32
CA ASP A 21 -13.84 12.85 21.53
C ASP A 21 -14.53 11.51 21.19
N GLY A 22 -13.77 10.40 21.19
CA GLY A 22 -14.35 9.08 20.99
C GLY A 22 -13.41 8.03 20.38
N ASP A 23 -13.11 8.06 19.11
CA ASP A 23 -12.28 7.04 18.46
C ASP A 23 -10.89 7.59 18.10
N PRO A 24 -9.80 7.06 18.67
CA PRO A 24 -8.45 7.53 18.38
C PRO A 24 -8.04 7.30 16.92
N LEU A 25 -8.78 6.49 16.17
CA LEU A 25 -8.54 6.21 14.75
C LEU A 25 -9.48 6.99 13.83
N ALA A 26 -10.39 7.83 14.36
CA ALA A 26 -11.25 8.65 13.53
C ALA A 26 -10.41 9.61 12.67
N ILE A 27 -10.76 9.70 11.39
CA ILE A 27 -10.17 10.66 10.44
C ILE A 27 -11.25 11.60 9.92
N ASP A 28 -10.85 12.76 9.44
CA ASP A 28 -11.67 13.54 8.52
C ASP A 28 -11.44 13.00 7.09
N PRO A 29 -12.41 12.28 6.51
CA PRO A 29 -12.20 11.64 5.21
C PRO A 29 -11.99 12.64 4.08
N GLU A 30 -12.64 13.79 4.13
CA GLU A 30 -12.49 14.83 3.09
C GLU A 30 -11.11 15.47 3.14
N LEU A 31 -10.64 15.85 4.33
CA LEU A 31 -9.29 16.38 4.50
C LEU A 31 -8.24 15.34 4.10
N THR A 32 -8.41 14.09 4.53
CA THR A 32 -7.51 12.97 4.18
C THR A 32 -7.46 12.76 2.67
N ARG A 33 -8.62 12.73 1.98
CA ARG A 33 -8.69 12.63 0.52
C ARG A 33 -7.87 13.74 -0.15
N ARG A 34 -8.11 15.00 0.23
CA ARG A 34 -7.41 16.15 -0.35
C ARG A 34 -5.90 16.07 -0.14
N TRP A 35 -5.45 15.66 1.02
CA TRP A 35 -4.05 15.47 1.33
C TRP A 35 -3.41 14.40 0.45
N LEU A 36 -4.04 13.23 0.32
CA LEU A 36 -3.51 12.12 -0.48
C LEU A 36 -3.52 12.41 -1.97
N VAL A 37 -4.53 13.10 -2.46
CA VAL A 37 -4.58 13.58 -3.86
C VAL A 37 -3.43 14.56 -4.13
N SER A 38 -3.22 15.53 -3.22
CA SER A 38 -2.11 16.49 -3.33
C SER A 38 -0.74 15.78 -3.24
N PHE A 39 -0.59 14.84 -2.32
CA PHE A 39 0.61 14.01 -2.17
C PHE A 39 0.93 13.24 -3.46
N LEU A 40 -0.06 12.54 -4.03
CA LEU A 40 0.13 11.81 -5.28
C LEU A 40 0.56 12.73 -6.44
N LYS A 41 -0.07 13.88 -6.58
CA LYS A 41 0.29 14.86 -7.60
C LYS A 41 1.72 15.38 -7.40
N ASP A 42 2.12 15.67 -6.16
CA ASP A 42 3.45 16.14 -5.83
C ASP A 42 4.51 15.07 -6.10
N GLU A 43 4.31 13.86 -5.57
CA GLU A 43 5.26 12.78 -5.65
C GLU A 43 5.44 12.21 -7.07
N VAL A 44 4.34 12.08 -7.83
CA VAL A 44 4.38 11.53 -9.19
C VAL A 44 4.87 12.57 -10.18
N VAL A 45 4.24 13.75 -10.18
CA VAL A 45 4.49 14.75 -11.25
C VAL A 45 5.65 15.64 -10.89
N ARG A 46 5.61 16.32 -9.75
CA ARG A 46 6.58 17.38 -9.45
C ARG A 46 7.93 16.82 -9.07
N ARG A 47 7.99 15.80 -8.22
CA ARG A 47 9.27 15.27 -7.72
C ARG A 47 9.92 14.26 -8.64
N ARG A 48 9.12 13.41 -9.31
CA ARG A 48 9.66 12.33 -10.15
C ARG A 48 9.48 12.54 -11.65
N GLY A 49 8.74 13.58 -12.07
CA GLY A 49 8.59 13.95 -13.48
C GLY A 49 7.71 13.01 -14.30
N PHE A 50 6.97 12.09 -13.66
CA PHE A 50 6.02 11.23 -14.36
C PHE A 50 4.70 11.96 -14.56
N GLN A 51 4.02 11.65 -15.68
CA GLN A 51 2.66 12.15 -15.95
C GLN A 51 1.59 11.09 -15.67
N LYS A 52 1.99 9.82 -15.54
CA LYS A 52 1.10 8.67 -15.40
C LYS A 52 1.43 7.85 -14.18
N GLY A 53 0.39 7.27 -13.59
CA GLY A 53 0.49 6.23 -12.57
C GLY A 53 0.02 4.88 -13.09
N ILE A 54 0.57 3.79 -12.53
CA ILE A 54 0.14 2.42 -12.82
C ILE A 54 -0.18 1.71 -11.52
N VAL A 55 -1.34 1.06 -11.45
CA VAL A 55 -1.87 0.41 -10.23
C VAL A 55 -2.24 -1.03 -10.53
N GLY A 56 -1.72 -1.97 -9.75
CA GLY A 56 -2.20 -3.35 -9.74
C GLY A 56 -3.57 -3.44 -9.07
N LEU A 57 -4.59 -3.86 -9.80
CA LEU A 57 -5.96 -4.00 -9.31
C LEU A 57 -6.23 -5.43 -8.90
N SER A 58 -6.20 -5.69 -7.60
CA SER A 58 -6.46 -7.01 -7.02
C SER A 58 -7.96 -7.32 -6.85
N GLY A 59 -8.83 -6.30 -6.99
CA GLY A 59 -10.25 -6.40 -6.62
C GLY A 59 -10.51 -6.18 -5.12
N GLY A 60 -9.48 -5.86 -4.34
CA GLY A 60 -9.59 -5.46 -2.93
C GLY A 60 -9.70 -3.95 -2.77
N VAL A 61 -10.13 -3.53 -1.57
CA VAL A 61 -10.42 -2.13 -1.23
C VAL A 61 -9.20 -1.22 -1.33
N ASP A 62 -8.01 -1.70 -0.98
CA ASP A 62 -6.78 -0.90 -0.98
C ASP A 62 -6.38 -0.51 -2.41
N SER A 63 -6.36 -1.47 -3.33
CA SER A 63 -6.06 -1.20 -4.74
C SER A 63 -7.13 -0.33 -5.40
N ALA A 64 -8.40 -0.54 -5.05
CA ALA A 64 -9.50 0.31 -5.50
C ALA A 64 -9.33 1.76 -5.01
N LEU A 65 -9.12 1.95 -3.70
CA LEU A 65 -8.91 3.28 -3.13
C LEU A 65 -7.71 4.00 -3.74
N THR A 66 -6.59 3.30 -3.93
CA THR A 66 -5.40 3.87 -4.59
C THR A 66 -5.72 4.33 -6.01
N ALA A 67 -6.49 3.54 -6.78
CA ALA A 67 -6.89 3.91 -8.13
C ALA A 67 -7.83 5.13 -8.17
N PHE A 68 -8.78 5.24 -7.22
CA PHE A 68 -9.67 6.39 -7.10
C PHE A 68 -8.89 7.67 -6.80
N LEU A 69 -8.00 7.62 -5.81
CA LEU A 69 -7.14 8.75 -5.45
C LEU A 69 -6.19 9.15 -6.59
N ALA A 70 -5.62 8.16 -7.29
CA ALA A 70 -4.74 8.41 -8.43
C ALA A 70 -5.48 9.03 -9.62
N ALA A 71 -6.70 8.55 -9.93
CA ALA A 71 -7.52 9.11 -11.01
C ALA A 71 -7.91 10.57 -10.72
N GLU A 72 -8.18 10.90 -9.47
CA GLU A 72 -8.45 12.29 -9.07
C GLU A 72 -7.18 13.16 -9.14
N ALA A 73 -6.03 12.63 -8.74
CA ALA A 73 -4.77 13.38 -8.69
C ALA A 73 -4.18 13.65 -10.06
N LEU A 74 -4.22 12.68 -10.97
CA LEU A 74 -3.49 12.69 -12.24
C LEU A 74 -4.40 12.85 -13.46
N GLY A 75 -5.72 12.71 -13.30
CA GLY A 75 -6.66 12.53 -14.39
C GLY A 75 -6.80 11.04 -14.78
N LYS A 76 -8.03 10.62 -15.04
CA LYS A 76 -8.34 9.20 -15.33
C LYS A 76 -7.57 8.62 -16.53
N GLU A 77 -7.31 9.45 -17.54
CA GLU A 77 -6.53 9.09 -18.74
C GLU A 77 -5.05 8.82 -18.45
N ASN A 78 -4.57 9.25 -17.30
CA ASN A 78 -3.19 9.11 -16.84
C ASN A 78 -3.01 8.01 -15.78
N VAL A 79 -4.04 7.23 -15.49
CA VAL A 79 -3.95 6.09 -14.58
C VAL A 79 -4.20 4.80 -15.34
N ILE A 80 -3.28 3.85 -15.24
CA ILE A 80 -3.38 2.54 -15.89
C ILE A 80 -3.69 1.51 -14.81
N GLY A 81 -4.87 0.89 -14.87
CA GLY A 81 -5.24 -0.24 -14.04
C GLY A 81 -4.73 -1.55 -14.64
N VAL A 82 -4.03 -2.36 -13.85
CA VAL A 82 -3.51 -3.65 -14.33
C VAL A 82 -4.08 -4.80 -13.51
N ARG A 83 -4.77 -5.73 -14.16
CA ARG A 83 -5.19 -7.00 -13.57
C ARG A 83 -4.12 -8.05 -13.85
N LEU A 84 -3.70 -8.77 -12.82
CA LEU A 84 -2.61 -9.74 -12.86
C LEU A 84 -3.08 -11.10 -12.31
N PRO A 85 -4.04 -11.76 -13.00
CA PRO A 85 -4.56 -13.03 -12.53
C PRO A 85 -3.51 -14.13 -12.60
N TYR A 86 -3.58 -15.02 -11.62
CA TYR A 86 -3.02 -16.37 -11.68
C TYR A 86 -4.17 -17.37 -11.84
N ARG A 87 -3.95 -18.56 -12.37
CA ARG A 87 -5.00 -19.57 -12.68
C ARG A 87 -5.99 -19.85 -11.55
N THR A 88 -5.58 -19.67 -10.29
CA THR A 88 -6.43 -19.86 -9.10
C THR A 88 -7.05 -18.58 -8.57
N SER A 89 -6.79 -17.43 -9.20
CA SER A 89 -7.40 -16.16 -8.79
C SER A 89 -8.91 -16.20 -8.84
N SER A 90 -9.55 -15.63 -7.85
CA SER A 90 -11.00 -15.60 -7.74
C SER A 90 -11.64 -14.83 -8.90
N PRO A 91 -12.66 -15.40 -9.57
CA PRO A 91 -13.45 -14.67 -10.55
C PRO A 91 -14.10 -13.40 -9.98
N GLU A 92 -14.49 -13.44 -8.72
CA GLU A 92 -15.03 -12.28 -8.01
C GLU A 92 -14.00 -11.15 -7.90
N SER A 93 -12.74 -11.46 -7.58
CA SER A 93 -11.67 -10.46 -7.53
C SER A 93 -11.45 -9.79 -8.88
N LEU A 94 -11.52 -10.57 -9.98
CA LEU A 94 -11.44 -10.02 -11.34
C LEU A 94 -12.64 -9.14 -11.68
N ALA A 95 -13.85 -9.52 -11.27
CA ALA A 95 -15.08 -8.73 -11.46
C ALA A 95 -15.01 -7.41 -10.69
N HIS A 96 -14.54 -7.43 -9.44
CA HIS A 96 -14.36 -6.23 -8.63
C HIS A 96 -13.29 -5.29 -9.23
N ALA A 97 -12.18 -5.82 -9.74
CA ALA A 97 -11.19 -5.02 -10.44
C ALA A 97 -11.77 -4.39 -11.72
N GLN A 98 -12.63 -5.12 -12.46
CA GLN A 98 -13.33 -4.58 -13.63
C GLN A 98 -14.30 -3.47 -13.23
N LEU A 99 -15.04 -3.66 -12.14
CA LEU A 99 -15.97 -2.64 -11.63
C LEU A 99 -15.26 -1.31 -11.30
N VAL A 100 -14.05 -1.37 -10.73
CA VAL A 100 -13.22 -0.17 -10.50
C VAL A 100 -12.83 0.49 -11.83
N ILE A 101 -12.38 -0.30 -12.81
CA ILE A 101 -11.98 0.20 -14.13
C ILE A 101 -13.15 0.93 -14.80
N ASP A 102 -14.33 0.29 -14.83
CA ASP A 102 -15.52 0.83 -15.48
C ASP A 102 -16.01 2.10 -14.78
N LYS A 103 -16.02 2.10 -13.44
CA LYS A 103 -16.49 3.24 -12.66
C LYS A 103 -15.58 4.46 -12.81
N LEU A 104 -14.27 4.27 -12.89
CA LEU A 104 -13.31 5.36 -13.10
C LEU A 104 -13.15 5.74 -14.59
N GLY A 105 -13.43 4.83 -15.50
CA GLY A 105 -13.18 5.02 -16.93
C GLY A 105 -11.68 5.12 -17.25
N ILE A 106 -10.84 4.38 -16.55
CA ILE A 106 -9.38 4.39 -16.71
C ILE A 106 -8.93 3.35 -17.76
N PRO A 107 -7.83 3.61 -18.50
CA PRO A 107 -7.15 2.59 -19.29
C PRO A 107 -6.79 1.35 -18.47
N ALA A 108 -6.96 0.16 -19.03
CA ALA A 108 -6.70 -1.08 -18.30
C ALA A 108 -5.99 -2.13 -19.15
N LEU A 109 -5.20 -2.97 -18.48
CA LEU A 109 -4.50 -4.11 -19.03
C LEU A 109 -4.81 -5.35 -18.20
N THR A 110 -4.77 -6.53 -18.85
CA THR A 110 -4.83 -7.82 -18.16
C THR A 110 -3.67 -8.67 -18.64
N ILE A 111 -2.82 -9.07 -17.70
CA ILE A 111 -1.65 -9.93 -17.96
C ILE A 111 -1.77 -11.15 -17.04
N ASP A 112 -1.98 -12.31 -17.61
CA ASP A 112 -1.97 -13.58 -16.87
C ASP A 112 -0.54 -13.94 -16.50
N ILE A 113 -0.29 -14.15 -15.19
CA ILE A 113 1.05 -14.47 -14.68
C ILE A 113 1.30 -15.97 -14.54
N SER A 114 0.33 -16.82 -14.95
CA SER A 114 0.38 -18.26 -14.69
C SER A 114 1.59 -18.93 -15.31
N ASP A 115 1.87 -18.65 -16.59
CA ASP A 115 2.98 -19.29 -17.29
C ASP A 115 4.35 -18.93 -16.70
N ALA A 116 4.54 -17.69 -16.27
CA ALA A 116 5.77 -17.23 -15.65
C ALA A 116 5.98 -17.91 -14.29
N VAL A 117 4.96 -17.88 -13.42
CA VAL A 117 4.99 -18.52 -12.10
C VAL A 117 5.23 -20.02 -12.24
N ASP A 118 4.49 -20.71 -13.11
CA ASP A 118 4.62 -22.15 -13.31
C ASP A 118 5.93 -22.52 -13.97
N GLY A 119 6.42 -21.67 -14.89
CA GLY A 119 7.73 -21.84 -15.51
C GLY A 119 8.85 -21.89 -14.45
N TYR A 120 8.79 -20.99 -13.47
CA TYR A 120 9.71 -21.00 -12.35
C TYR A 120 9.55 -22.24 -11.46
N LEU A 121 8.31 -22.56 -11.08
CA LEU A 121 8.01 -23.70 -10.21
C LEU A 121 8.43 -25.05 -10.82
N ARG A 122 8.30 -25.22 -12.13
CA ARG A 122 8.82 -26.43 -12.81
C ARG A 122 10.32 -26.64 -12.62
N GLN A 123 11.09 -25.58 -12.41
CA GLN A 123 12.55 -25.69 -12.22
C GLN A 123 12.95 -25.93 -10.77
N VAL A 124 12.21 -25.40 -9.81
CA VAL A 124 12.57 -25.44 -8.39
C VAL A 124 11.79 -26.49 -7.58
N GLY A 125 10.84 -27.17 -8.21
CA GLY A 125 9.97 -28.15 -7.57
C GLY A 125 8.80 -27.53 -6.82
N ASP A 126 8.03 -28.38 -6.11
CA ASP A 126 6.82 -27.99 -5.42
C ASP A 126 7.03 -26.84 -4.41
N ALA A 127 6.08 -25.96 -4.36
CA ALA A 127 6.01 -24.87 -3.40
C ALA A 127 4.78 -25.04 -2.50
N ASP A 128 4.99 -24.89 -1.19
CA ASP A 128 3.87 -24.73 -0.28
C ASP A 128 3.06 -23.45 -0.62
N PRO A 129 1.83 -23.31 -0.14
CA PRO A 129 0.97 -22.16 -0.48
C PRO A 129 1.59 -20.80 -0.18
N HIS A 130 2.39 -20.66 0.90
CA HIS A 130 3.03 -19.39 1.23
C HIS A 130 4.17 -19.06 0.26
N ARG A 131 4.98 -20.05 -0.13
CA ARG A 131 6.01 -19.85 -1.15
C ARG A 131 5.39 -19.48 -2.49
N LEU A 132 4.34 -20.18 -2.90
CA LEU A 132 3.60 -19.87 -4.12
C LEU A 132 3.05 -18.45 -4.10
N GLY A 133 2.39 -18.03 -3.01
CA GLY A 133 1.89 -16.67 -2.83
C GLY A 133 2.97 -15.61 -2.98
N ASN A 134 4.15 -15.85 -2.36
CA ASN A 134 5.29 -14.96 -2.47
C ASN A 134 5.87 -14.88 -3.89
N VAL A 135 5.87 -15.98 -4.63
CA VAL A 135 6.29 -15.99 -6.06
C VAL A 135 5.29 -15.17 -6.89
N MET A 136 3.99 -15.40 -6.71
CA MET A 136 2.95 -14.64 -7.42
C MET A 136 3.03 -13.13 -7.13
N ALA A 137 3.25 -12.73 -5.89
CA ALA A 137 3.35 -11.32 -5.53
C ALA A 137 4.56 -10.65 -6.20
N ARG A 138 5.70 -11.34 -6.26
CA ARG A 138 6.90 -10.81 -6.94
C ARG A 138 6.76 -10.80 -8.45
N GLU A 139 6.13 -11.81 -9.04
CA GLU A 139 5.86 -11.82 -10.49
C GLU A 139 4.94 -10.67 -10.89
N ARG A 140 3.92 -10.35 -10.10
CA ARG A 140 3.10 -9.16 -10.30
C ARG A 140 3.93 -7.87 -10.31
N MET A 141 4.94 -7.78 -9.46
CA MET A 141 5.84 -6.61 -9.46
C MET A 141 6.76 -6.57 -10.68
N ILE A 142 7.27 -7.71 -11.13
CA ILE A 142 8.03 -7.78 -12.40
C ILE A 142 7.20 -7.17 -13.52
N VAL A 143 5.95 -7.61 -13.69
CA VAL A 143 5.05 -7.10 -14.73
C VAL A 143 4.75 -5.61 -14.54
N LEU A 144 4.45 -5.15 -13.32
CA LEU A 144 4.15 -3.74 -13.08
C LEU A 144 5.34 -2.82 -13.37
N PHE A 145 6.56 -3.22 -13.00
CA PHE A 145 7.75 -2.42 -13.28
C PHE A 145 8.14 -2.45 -14.76
N ASP A 146 7.95 -3.56 -15.48
CA ASP A 146 8.13 -3.59 -16.94
C ASP A 146 7.14 -2.67 -17.65
N LEU A 147 5.85 -2.78 -17.30
CA LEU A 147 4.80 -1.92 -17.86
C LEU A 147 5.03 -0.44 -17.48
N SER A 148 5.57 -0.17 -16.30
CA SER A 148 5.99 1.17 -15.87
C SER A 148 6.98 1.78 -16.87
N ALA A 149 8.02 1.05 -17.21
CA ALA A 149 9.01 1.48 -18.20
C ALA A 149 8.37 1.66 -19.59
N LYS A 150 7.56 0.69 -20.04
CA LYS A 150 6.89 0.72 -21.33
C LYS A 150 5.95 1.92 -21.50
N HIS A 151 5.18 2.25 -20.47
CA HIS A 151 4.16 3.30 -20.52
C HIS A 151 4.63 4.64 -19.92
N LYS A 152 5.86 4.72 -19.41
CA LYS A 152 6.41 5.87 -18.68
C LYS A 152 5.46 6.29 -17.54
N ALA A 153 5.00 5.31 -16.76
CA ALA A 153 4.08 5.46 -15.65
C ALA A 153 4.75 5.04 -14.34
N LEU A 154 4.50 5.74 -13.24
CA LEU A 154 5.07 5.39 -11.94
C LEU A 154 4.21 4.31 -11.27
N PRO A 155 4.80 3.19 -10.76
CA PRO A 155 4.06 2.22 -9.96
C PRO A 155 3.59 2.84 -8.65
N LEU A 156 2.30 2.67 -8.33
CA LEU A 156 1.69 3.15 -7.10
C LEU A 156 1.39 1.97 -6.17
N GLY A 157 1.81 2.09 -4.92
CA GLY A 157 1.61 1.10 -3.89
C GLY A 157 0.19 1.12 -3.33
N THR A 158 -0.21 -0.02 -2.81
CA THR A 158 -1.55 -0.23 -2.27
C THR A 158 -1.53 -0.73 -0.82
N SER A 159 -0.35 -0.94 -0.23
CA SER A 159 -0.23 -1.43 1.15
C SER A 159 -0.64 -0.37 2.16
N ASN A 160 -1.46 -0.74 3.13
CA ASN A 160 -1.87 0.13 4.23
C ASN A 160 -0.95 -0.01 5.47
N LYS A 161 -1.15 0.87 6.46
CA LYS A 161 -0.36 0.90 7.70
C LYS A 161 -0.48 -0.38 8.51
N SER A 162 -1.68 -0.95 8.60
CA SER A 162 -1.93 -2.18 9.37
C SER A 162 -1.14 -3.35 8.80
N GLU A 163 -1.23 -3.58 7.50
CA GLU A 163 -0.48 -4.62 6.79
C GLU A 163 1.03 -4.44 6.97
N ARG A 164 1.52 -3.20 6.81
CA ARG A 164 2.95 -2.90 6.99
C ARG A 164 3.43 -3.15 8.41
N LEU A 165 2.68 -2.73 9.43
CA LEU A 165 3.05 -2.94 10.83
C LEU A 165 2.98 -4.41 11.24
N LEU A 166 1.99 -5.16 10.75
CA LEU A 166 1.83 -6.59 11.00
C LEU A 166 2.76 -7.46 10.14
N GLY A 167 3.52 -6.85 9.21
CA GLY A 167 4.37 -7.58 8.26
C GLY A 167 3.58 -8.46 7.28
N TYR A 168 2.30 -8.18 7.10
CA TYR A 168 1.38 -8.90 6.23
C TYR A 168 1.48 -8.39 4.79
N PHE A 169 2.64 -8.59 4.21
CA PHE A 169 2.99 -8.27 2.82
C PHE A 169 4.19 -9.11 2.38
N THR A 170 4.37 -9.26 1.09
CA THR A 170 5.54 -9.94 0.51
C THR A 170 6.66 -8.93 0.30
N TRP A 171 7.76 -9.11 1.04
CA TRP A 171 8.96 -8.27 0.90
C TRP A 171 9.53 -8.35 -0.52
N HIS A 172 9.80 -7.19 -1.13
CA HIS A 172 10.13 -7.03 -2.56
C HIS A 172 9.05 -7.57 -3.52
N GLY A 173 7.83 -7.65 -3.03
CA GLY A 173 6.63 -7.92 -3.81
C GLY A 173 5.72 -6.70 -3.80
N ASP A 174 4.56 -6.82 -3.20
CA ASP A 174 3.53 -5.76 -3.12
C ASP A 174 3.96 -4.50 -2.34
N ASP A 175 5.09 -4.55 -1.60
CA ASP A 175 5.69 -3.36 -0.95
C ASP A 175 6.71 -2.60 -1.81
N ALA A 176 7.00 -3.10 -3.02
CA ALA A 176 8.05 -2.53 -3.88
C ALA A 176 7.74 -1.17 -4.54
N PRO A 177 6.49 -0.78 -4.82
CA PRO A 177 6.20 0.52 -5.45
C PRO A 177 6.76 1.70 -4.66
N PRO A 178 7.38 2.70 -5.35
CA PRO A 178 8.11 3.80 -4.69
C PRO A 178 7.21 4.87 -4.06
N VAL A 179 5.93 4.89 -4.40
CA VAL A 179 4.93 5.82 -3.85
C VAL A 179 3.74 5.02 -3.34
N ASN A 180 3.47 5.13 -2.05
CA ASN A 180 2.38 4.42 -1.40
C ASN A 180 1.47 5.39 -0.63
N PRO A 181 0.34 5.81 -1.20
CA PRO A 181 -0.54 6.80 -0.58
C PRO A 181 -1.23 6.29 0.70
N LEU A 182 -1.43 4.97 0.82
CA LEU A 182 -2.15 4.39 1.96
C LEU A 182 -1.23 4.03 3.14
N GLY A 183 0.07 4.20 3.00
CA GLY A 183 1.08 3.69 3.94
C GLY A 183 0.95 4.19 5.39
N ASP A 184 0.25 5.30 5.63
CA ASP A 184 -0.04 5.84 6.97
C ASP A 184 -1.51 5.71 7.39
N LEU A 185 -2.34 5.02 6.63
CA LEU A 185 -3.72 4.73 6.98
C LEU A 185 -3.85 3.32 7.54
N PHE A 186 -4.47 3.19 8.71
CA PHE A 186 -4.93 1.90 9.22
C PHE A 186 -6.03 1.30 8.32
N LYS A 187 -6.20 -0.01 8.32
CA LYS A 187 -7.22 -0.70 7.50
C LYS A 187 -8.62 -0.14 7.75
N THR A 188 -8.95 0.14 9.00
CA THR A 188 -10.24 0.74 9.38
C THR A 188 -10.43 2.14 8.79
N GLN A 189 -9.36 2.91 8.67
CA GLN A 189 -9.35 4.23 8.03
C GLN A 189 -9.44 4.11 6.50
N VAL A 190 -8.82 3.08 5.92
CA VAL A 190 -8.96 2.76 4.48
C VAL A 190 -10.43 2.49 4.14
N TRP A 191 -11.15 1.68 4.94
CA TRP A 191 -12.57 1.44 4.71
C TRP A 191 -13.41 2.72 4.79
N ALA A 192 -13.15 3.58 5.78
CA ALA A 192 -13.87 4.84 5.93
C ALA A 192 -13.62 5.77 4.73
N LEU A 193 -12.36 5.92 4.31
CA LEU A 193 -12.00 6.76 3.17
C LEU A 193 -12.52 6.19 1.84
N ALA A 194 -12.47 4.86 1.65
CA ALA A 194 -12.97 4.21 0.45
C ALA A 194 -14.48 4.46 0.23
N ARG A 195 -15.28 4.37 1.30
CA ARG A 195 -16.70 4.75 1.24
C ARG A 195 -16.90 6.21 0.88
N HIS A 196 -16.11 7.10 1.49
CA HIS A 196 -16.20 8.55 1.25
C HIS A 196 -15.89 8.91 -0.20
N VAL A 197 -14.85 8.31 -0.81
CA VAL A 197 -14.49 8.59 -2.22
C VAL A 197 -15.37 7.83 -3.23
N GLY A 198 -16.31 7.01 -2.76
CA GLY A 198 -17.29 6.32 -3.58
C GLY A 198 -16.79 4.99 -4.20
N VAL A 199 -15.85 4.30 -3.58
CA VAL A 199 -15.54 2.90 -3.93
C VAL A 199 -16.81 2.06 -3.71
N PRO A 200 -17.19 1.15 -4.64
CA PRO A 200 -18.39 0.32 -4.51
C PRO A 200 -18.44 -0.46 -3.19
N GLU A 201 -19.60 -0.47 -2.53
CA GLU A 201 -19.75 -1.11 -1.21
C GLU A 201 -19.48 -2.63 -1.26
N GLU A 202 -19.77 -3.28 -2.39
CA GLU A 202 -19.43 -4.69 -2.61
C GLU A 202 -17.91 -4.98 -2.52
N ILE A 203 -17.06 -3.97 -2.80
CA ILE A 203 -15.61 -4.07 -2.62
C ILE A 203 -15.22 -3.71 -1.18
N VAL A 204 -15.82 -2.66 -0.61
CA VAL A 204 -15.47 -2.19 0.73
C VAL A 204 -15.95 -3.15 1.81
N GLY A 205 -17.14 -3.73 1.63
CA GLY A 205 -17.74 -4.70 2.57
C GLY A 205 -17.21 -6.13 2.44
N LYS A 206 -16.41 -6.42 1.39
CA LYS A 206 -15.81 -7.74 1.22
C LYS A 206 -14.79 -8.02 2.32
N PRO A 207 -14.76 -9.23 2.91
CA PRO A 207 -13.68 -9.63 3.80
C PRO A 207 -12.31 -9.43 3.13
N ALA A 208 -11.38 -8.81 3.84
CA ALA A 208 -10.04 -8.58 3.32
C ALA A 208 -9.34 -9.93 3.06
N THR A 209 -8.74 -10.06 1.87
CA THR A 209 -8.00 -11.27 1.47
C THR A 209 -6.91 -10.91 0.48
N ALA A 210 -5.76 -11.56 0.63
CA ALA A 210 -4.67 -11.49 -0.34
C ALA A 210 -4.98 -12.31 -1.62
N ASP A 211 -6.05 -13.12 -1.62
CA ASP A 211 -6.48 -13.99 -2.74
C ASP A 211 -5.34 -14.88 -3.28
N LEU A 212 -4.45 -15.32 -2.41
CA LEU A 212 -3.32 -16.19 -2.75
C LEU A 212 -3.66 -17.67 -2.53
N ILE A 213 -4.56 -17.96 -1.60
CA ILE A 213 -5.01 -19.29 -1.23
C ILE A 213 -6.54 -19.27 -1.18
N LYS A 214 -7.17 -20.28 -1.78
CA LYS A 214 -8.65 -20.40 -1.79
C LYS A 214 -9.23 -20.41 -0.38
N GLY A 215 -10.17 -19.50 -0.11
CA GLY A 215 -10.84 -19.37 1.19
C GLY A 215 -10.03 -18.63 2.26
N GLN A 216 -8.86 -18.08 1.91
CA GLN A 216 -8.05 -17.26 2.78
C GLN A 216 -8.74 -15.94 3.12
N THR A 217 -8.64 -15.52 4.37
CA THR A 217 -8.94 -14.16 4.80
C THR A 217 -7.78 -13.61 5.63
N ASP A 218 -7.52 -12.32 5.51
CA ASP A 218 -6.44 -11.68 6.26
C ASP A 218 -6.62 -11.86 7.76
N GLU A 219 -7.83 -11.64 8.27
CA GLU A 219 -8.13 -11.77 9.71
C GLU A 219 -7.98 -13.21 10.21
N GLY A 220 -8.26 -14.20 9.36
CA GLY A 220 -8.01 -15.62 9.65
C GLY A 220 -6.52 -15.92 9.81
N ASP A 221 -5.69 -15.39 8.90
CA ASP A 221 -4.23 -15.56 8.94
C ASP A 221 -3.58 -14.76 10.08
N LEU A 222 -4.14 -13.60 10.37
CA LEU A 222 -3.65 -12.73 11.44
C LEU A 222 -4.00 -13.27 12.83
N GLY A 223 -5.14 -13.97 12.95
CA GLY A 223 -5.68 -14.43 14.23
C GLY A 223 -6.32 -13.31 15.06
N VAL A 224 -6.58 -12.16 14.45
CA VAL A 224 -7.20 -10.99 15.09
C VAL A 224 -7.88 -10.14 14.02
N SER A 225 -9.03 -9.53 14.34
CA SER A 225 -9.71 -8.63 13.42
C SER A 225 -8.98 -7.30 13.26
N TYR A 226 -9.07 -6.67 12.08
CA TYR A 226 -8.50 -5.35 11.85
C TYR A 226 -9.05 -4.28 12.80
N LEU A 227 -10.34 -4.37 13.17
CA LEU A 227 -10.95 -3.47 14.16
C LEU A 227 -10.22 -3.47 15.50
N LYS A 228 -9.69 -4.63 15.92
CA LYS A 228 -8.90 -4.77 17.15
C LYS A 228 -7.42 -4.51 16.91
N ALA A 229 -6.87 -5.07 15.85
CA ALA A 229 -5.46 -4.95 15.52
C ALA A 229 -5.04 -3.49 15.37
N ASP A 230 -5.83 -2.67 14.68
CA ASP A 230 -5.52 -1.25 14.46
C ASP A 230 -5.47 -0.46 15.77
N ARG A 231 -6.41 -0.71 16.69
CA ARG A 231 -6.41 -0.06 18.00
C ARG A 231 -5.26 -0.53 18.88
N ILE A 232 -4.94 -1.82 18.86
CA ILE A 232 -3.77 -2.37 19.57
C ILE A 232 -2.49 -1.75 19.01
N LEU A 233 -2.33 -1.72 17.68
CA LEU A 233 -1.19 -1.10 17.01
C LEU A 233 -1.05 0.38 17.35
N PHE A 234 -2.17 1.12 17.38
CA PHE A 234 -2.17 2.53 17.75
C PHE A 234 -1.51 2.77 19.11
N HIS A 235 -1.83 1.97 20.12
CA HIS A 235 -1.19 2.07 21.44
C HIS A 235 0.29 1.62 21.39
N LEU A 236 0.57 0.47 20.78
CA LEU A 236 1.93 -0.08 20.73
C LEU A 236 2.93 0.86 20.08
N ILE A 237 2.58 1.48 18.93
CA ILE A 237 3.49 2.41 18.23
C ILE A 237 3.71 3.72 18.99
N ARG A 238 2.86 4.04 19.95
CA ARG A 238 3.02 5.19 20.87
C ARG A 238 3.77 4.83 22.14
N GLY A 239 4.16 3.56 22.31
CA GLY A 239 4.77 3.06 23.55
C GLY A 239 3.79 2.94 24.72
N GLU A 240 2.50 2.87 24.41
CA GLU A 240 1.42 2.73 25.42
C GLU A 240 1.02 1.25 25.55
N GLU A 241 0.63 0.82 26.75
CA GLU A 241 0.08 -0.52 26.94
C GLU A 241 -1.39 -0.54 26.51
N PRO A 242 -1.79 -1.43 25.55
CA PRO A 242 -3.17 -1.55 25.11
C PRO A 242 -4.08 -2.03 26.25
N LYS A 243 -5.08 -1.23 26.62
CA LYS A 243 -6.05 -1.57 27.67
C LYS A 243 -7.40 -1.93 27.07
N GLY A 244 -8.11 -2.87 27.70
CA GLY A 244 -9.44 -3.27 27.27
C GLY A 244 -9.45 -4.33 26.15
N PHE A 245 -8.29 -4.93 25.83
CA PHE A 245 -8.16 -6.03 24.88
C PHE A 245 -7.80 -7.34 25.58
N ILE A 246 -8.11 -8.46 24.93
CA ILE A 246 -7.72 -9.79 25.40
C ILE A 246 -6.19 -9.89 25.26
N LYS A 247 -5.53 -10.42 26.29
CA LYS A 247 -4.07 -10.50 26.35
C LYS A 247 -3.49 -11.24 25.14
N GLU A 248 -4.13 -12.31 24.74
CA GLU A 248 -3.72 -13.13 23.59
C GLU A 248 -3.74 -12.34 22.28
N GLU A 249 -4.72 -11.47 22.06
CA GLU A 249 -4.80 -10.60 20.89
C GLU A 249 -3.66 -9.56 20.88
N VAL A 250 -3.37 -8.99 22.05
CA VAL A 250 -2.24 -8.03 22.20
C VAL A 250 -0.92 -8.72 21.88
N GLU A 251 -0.70 -9.94 22.40
CA GLU A 251 0.51 -10.71 22.14
C GLU A 251 0.68 -11.09 20.66
N ILE A 252 -0.40 -11.49 19.99
CA ILE A 252 -0.39 -11.76 18.54
C ILE A 252 0.10 -10.53 17.78
N VAL A 253 -0.52 -9.38 18.02
CA VAL A 253 -0.19 -8.12 17.32
C VAL A 253 1.24 -7.67 17.65
N ARG A 254 1.64 -7.69 18.92
CA ARG A 254 3.00 -7.34 19.38
C ARG A 254 4.05 -8.22 18.71
N LYS A 255 3.86 -9.53 18.74
CA LYS A 255 4.79 -10.49 18.13
C LYS A 255 4.97 -10.22 16.63
N ARG A 256 3.89 -9.96 15.90
CA ARG A 256 3.96 -9.61 14.48
C ARG A 256 4.70 -8.30 14.25
N LEU A 257 4.35 -7.26 14.99
CA LEU A 257 5.00 -5.95 14.92
C LEU A 257 6.52 -6.05 15.11
N ASP A 258 6.95 -6.78 16.15
CA ASP A 258 8.35 -6.88 16.54
C ASP A 258 9.15 -7.81 15.62
N SER A 259 8.60 -8.99 15.28
CA SER A 259 9.32 -9.98 14.46
C SER A 259 9.46 -9.59 13.01
N THR A 260 8.64 -8.68 12.50
CA THR A 260 8.62 -8.27 11.09
C THR A 260 9.19 -6.88 10.83
N HIS A 261 9.71 -6.21 11.86
CA HIS A 261 10.19 -4.81 11.74
C HIS A 261 11.24 -4.63 10.63
N TRP A 262 12.09 -5.63 10.40
CA TRP A 262 13.13 -5.61 9.37
C TRP A 262 12.56 -5.52 7.94
N LYS A 263 11.35 -6.03 7.69
CA LYS A 263 10.68 -5.93 6.39
C LYS A 263 10.33 -4.47 6.01
N ARG A 264 10.25 -3.58 7.00
CA ARG A 264 9.88 -2.16 6.82
C ARG A 264 11.08 -1.25 6.63
N ARG A 265 12.28 -1.81 6.57
CA ARG A 265 13.53 -1.06 6.43
C ARG A 265 14.14 -1.27 5.07
N LEU A 266 14.85 -0.26 4.60
CA LEU A 266 15.74 -0.40 3.46
C LEU A 266 16.85 -1.42 3.78
N PRO A 267 17.51 -1.98 2.75
CA PRO A 267 18.63 -2.89 2.97
C PRO A 267 19.65 -2.28 3.92
N THR A 268 20.11 -3.06 4.90
CA THR A 268 21.13 -2.61 5.83
C THR A 268 22.48 -2.54 5.12
N VAL A 269 23.13 -1.39 5.21
CA VAL A 269 24.44 -1.16 4.60
C VAL A 269 25.50 -1.02 5.70
N ALA A 270 26.65 -1.66 5.49
CA ALA A 270 27.82 -1.45 6.35
C ALA A 270 28.37 -0.04 6.09
N VAL A 271 28.27 0.82 7.08
CA VAL A 271 28.77 2.20 6.99
C VAL A 271 30.28 2.18 7.27
N LEU A 272 31.08 2.38 6.23
CA LEU A 272 32.55 2.35 6.30
C LEU A 272 33.19 3.72 6.08
N SER A 273 32.44 4.72 5.66
CA SER A 273 32.98 6.03 5.33
C SER A 273 32.23 7.17 6.05
N GLN A 274 32.94 8.29 6.20
CA GLN A 274 32.35 9.52 6.75
C GLN A 274 31.36 10.22 5.78
N THR A 275 31.26 9.71 4.55
CA THR A 275 30.34 10.23 3.53
C THR A 275 28.98 9.55 3.54
N ALA A 276 28.78 8.52 4.38
CA ALA A 276 27.46 7.94 4.59
C ALA A 276 26.61 8.93 5.42
N ILE A 277 25.62 9.52 4.79
CA ILE A 277 24.72 10.51 5.41
C ILE A 277 23.33 9.87 5.47
N GLY A 278 22.75 9.81 6.66
CA GLY A 278 21.37 9.39 6.91
C GLY A 278 21.03 7.98 6.39
N GLU A 279 19.91 7.85 5.72
CA GLU A 279 19.48 6.61 5.08
C GLU A 279 20.15 6.43 3.71
N PHE A 280 21.38 5.97 3.71
CA PHE A 280 22.08 5.47 2.52
C PHE A 280 22.13 6.40 1.29
N TYR A 281 23.20 7.12 1.09
CA TYR A 281 23.51 7.83 -0.14
C TYR A 281 22.56 8.98 -0.51
N LEU A 282 21.63 9.36 0.36
CA LEU A 282 20.82 10.55 0.16
C LEU A 282 21.68 11.78 0.41
N ARG A 283 21.74 12.67 -0.55
CA ARG A 283 22.40 13.97 -0.39
C ARG A 283 21.45 14.90 0.38
N PRO A 284 21.98 15.90 1.10
CA PRO A 284 21.13 16.89 1.80
C PRO A 284 20.15 17.63 0.87
N VAL A 285 20.39 17.63 -0.44
CA VAL A 285 19.54 18.26 -1.46
C VAL A 285 18.47 17.33 -2.05
N ASP A 286 18.41 16.08 -1.61
CA ASP A 286 17.44 15.11 -2.12
C ASP A 286 16.11 15.15 -1.36
N TYR A 287 15.95 16.11 -0.40
CA TYR A 287 14.75 16.33 0.41
C TYR A 287 14.06 17.66 0.08
#